data_97710b2dbf2637ecafc3a5a6d903d77d
#
_entry.id   97710b2dbf2637ecafc3a5a6d903d77d
#
_cell.length_a   1.000
_cell.length_b   1.000
_cell.length_c   1.000
_cell.angle_alpha   90.00
_cell.angle_beta   90.00
_cell.angle_gamma   90.00
#
_symmetry.space_group_name_H-M   'P 1'
#
loop_
_entity.id
_entity.type
_entity.pdbx_description
1 polymer ?
#
loop_
_entity_poly.entity_id
_entity_poly.type
_entity_poly.pdbx_seq_one_letter_code
_entity_poly.pdbx_strand_id
1 'polypeptide(L)'
;MKLFSKKIAATFLALSALGLSLQLHAANPKEIRISMSGAGEGGKPKTGGSFVASAHLRGVLEQEFKKDGIAVKWLFFPGAGPATNEGLANGKVDFALHGDLPSLVGRSTGLKTKVLFSTGRFGPTYVVVPAGSSAKSFADLKGKKFSIFKGTNQQIVFNRVLAKYGFTERDLRVISQDAYSARTSLATGDIDAAITSPFSLVSRGVAKTLLEIKDPKVAPIAHFWVTESFEKQYPEVTQRVVTTLIKQAQWSSEEANRVAQYKLWSQSGTPLVDYQKTWDGWNLKDRNTPLLDEFHRSQIDSALKIAKDAKLIRRDVDTKTWYEPKYLNNALKELNLQNYWRQFNANGQPK
;
A
#
# COMPACT_ATOMS: atom_id res chain seq x y z
N MET A 1 -21.09 -13.06 -94.72
CA MET A 1 -19.78 -13.13 -94.07
C MET A 1 -20.03 -12.97 -92.57
N LYS A 2 -19.85 -14.02 -91.80
CA LYS A 2 -20.31 -14.16 -90.39
C LYS A 2 -19.20 -13.76 -89.38
N LEU A 3 -19.47 -12.77 -88.54
CA LEU A 3 -18.61 -12.45 -87.44
C LEU A 3 -19.08 -13.24 -86.23
N PHE A 4 -18.20 -14.05 -85.67
CA PHE A 4 -18.38 -14.76 -84.37
C PHE A 4 -17.88 -13.88 -83.19
N SER A 5 -18.80 -13.49 -82.33
CA SER A 5 -18.46 -12.85 -81.11
C SER A 5 -18.19 -13.91 -79.97
N LYS A 6 -17.01 -13.97 -79.47
CA LYS A 6 -16.70 -14.78 -78.26
C LYS A 6 -16.96 -13.97 -77.03
N LYS A 7 -17.92 -14.39 -76.24
CA LYS A 7 -18.12 -13.88 -74.87
C LYS A 7 -17.09 -14.56 -73.88
N ILE A 8 -16.24 -13.79 -73.34
CA ILE A 8 -15.35 -14.24 -72.27
C ILE A 8 -16.09 -13.97 -70.96
N ALA A 9 -16.45 -15.06 -70.25
CA ALA A 9 -16.99 -14.99 -68.91
C ALA A 9 -15.81 -14.84 -67.89
N ALA A 10 -15.70 -13.67 -67.26
CA ALA A 10 -14.76 -13.44 -66.20
C ALA A 10 -15.39 -13.94 -64.89
N THR A 11 -14.86 -15.05 -64.36
CA THR A 11 -15.22 -15.59 -63.06
C THR A 11 -14.44 -14.82 -62.02
N PHE A 12 -15.07 -13.92 -61.26
CA PHE A 12 -14.49 -13.29 -60.07
C PHE A 12 -14.46 -14.31 -58.93
N LEU A 13 -13.28 -14.83 -58.60
CA LEU A 13 -13.03 -15.53 -57.36
C LEU A 13 -12.93 -14.49 -56.22
N ALA A 14 -14.00 -14.37 -55.44
CA ALA A 14 -13.94 -13.62 -54.18
C ALA A 14 -13.13 -14.44 -53.15
N LEU A 15 -11.84 -14.12 -52.99
CA LEU A 15 -11.07 -14.53 -51.82
C LEU A 15 -11.61 -13.75 -50.61
N SER A 16 -12.48 -14.37 -49.82
CA SER A 16 -12.80 -13.95 -48.47
C SER A 16 -11.57 -14.16 -47.56
N ALA A 17 -10.77 -13.13 -47.45
CA ALA A 17 -9.72 -13.07 -46.43
C ALA A 17 -10.42 -13.04 -45.06
N LEU A 18 -10.59 -14.20 -44.43
CA LEU A 18 -10.80 -14.28 -42.98
C LEU A 18 -9.56 -13.69 -42.32
N GLY A 19 -9.67 -12.43 -41.92
CA GLY A 19 -8.73 -11.78 -41.02
C GLY A 19 -8.80 -12.46 -39.66
N LEU A 20 -8.08 -13.56 -39.45
CA LEU A 20 -7.68 -13.97 -38.13
C LEU A 20 -6.79 -12.85 -37.60
N SER A 21 -7.38 -11.97 -36.80
CA SER A 21 -6.61 -11.11 -35.87
C SER A 21 -5.90 -12.03 -34.88
N LEU A 22 -4.70 -12.49 -35.24
CA LEU A 22 -3.74 -12.98 -34.30
C LEU A 22 -3.51 -11.83 -33.31
N GLN A 23 -4.28 -11.82 -32.20
CA GLN A 23 -3.86 -11.09 -31.02
C GLN A 23 -2.49 -11.67 -30.69
N LEU A 24 -1.41 -10.96 -31.06
CA LEU A 24 -0.10 -11.21 -30.51
C LEU A 24 -0.25 -11.05 -28.99
N HIS A 25 -0.51 -12.15 -28.30
CA HIS A 25 -0.34 -12.19 -26.85
C HIS A 25 1.12 -11.88 -26.63
N ALA A 26 1.41 -10.76 -26.00
CA ALA A 26 2.76 -10.46 -25.57
C ALA A 26 3.25 -11.67 -24.75
N ALA A 27 4.43 -12.16 -25.07
CA ALA A 27 5.02 -13.27 -24.30
C ALA A 27 5.01 -12.90 -22.81
N ASN A 28 4.66 -13.86 -21.95
CA ASN A 28 4.64 -13.65 -20.50
C ASN A 28 5.94 -12.98 -20.02
N PRO A 29 5.90 -12.11 -19.00
CA PRO A 29 7.12 -11.59 -18.41
C PRO A 29 7.92 -12.73 -17.79
N LYS A 30 9.23 -12.66 -17.84
CA LYS A 30 10.10 -13.64 -17.14
C LYS A 30 9.96 -13.53 -15.62
N GLU A 31 9.69 -12.34 -15.13
CA GLU A 31 9.57 -12.04 -13.69
C GLU A 31 8.56 -10.93 -13.41
N ILE A 32 7.99 -10.96 -12.20
CA ILE A 32 7.16 -9.91 -11.62
C ILE A 32 7.89 -9.36 -10.40
N ARG A 33 8.15 -8.06 -10.36
CA ARG A 33 8.93 -7.41 -9.29
C ARG A 33 8.02 -6.55 -8.42
N ILE A 34 7.86 -6.94 -7.15
CA ILE A 34 6.91 -6.33 -6.22
C ILE A 34 7.67 -5.70 -5.05
N SER A 35 7.55 -4.39 -4.88
CA SER A 35 8.11 -3.70 -3.71
C SER A 35 7.14 -3.70 -2.53
N MET A 36 7.65 -4.02 -1.34
CA MET A 36 6.91 -3.93 -0.07
C MET A 36 7.10 -2.58 0.63
N SER A 37 7.83 -1.63 0.02
CA SER A 37 8.11 -0.28 0.55
C SER A 37 8.58 -0.28 2.01
N GLY A 38 9.44 -1.20 2.35
CA GLY A 38 10.04 -1.35 3.68
C GLY A 38 10.73 -2.68 3.81
N ALA A 39 11.36 -2.88 4.98
CA ALA A 39 11.96 -4.14 5.38
C ALA A 39 11.61 -4.41 6.85
N GLY A 40 11.79 -5.63 7.30
CA GLY A 40 11.67 -6.00 8.71
C GLY A 40 12.88 -5.56 9.54
N GLU A 41 12.86 -5.91 10.80
CA GLU A 41 13.94 -5.60 11.75
C GLU A 41 15.29 -6.13 11.24
N GLY A 42 16.30 -5.26 11.30
CA GLY A 42 17.63 -5.58 10.78
C GLY A 42 17.68 -5.77 9.27
N GLY A 43 16.75 -5.19 8.51
CA GLY A 43 16.70 -5.28 7.06
C GLY A 43 16.13 -6.61 6.52
N LYS A 44 15.49 -7.42 7.38
CA LYS A 44 14.89 -8.70 6.98
C LYS A 44 13.95 -8.52 5.78
N PRO A 45 13.98 -9.41 4.76
CA PRO A 45 13.10 -9.36 3.60
C PRO A 45 11.69 -9.89 3.94
N LYS A 46 11.08 -9.32 4.98
CA LYS A 46 9.75 -9.66 5.49
C LYS A 46 9.11 -8.42 6.08
N THR A 47 7.83 -8.21 5.84
CA THR A 47 7.02 -7.17 6.46
C THR A 47 5.75 -7.77 7.05
N GLY A 48 4.97 -6.97 7.78
CA GLY A 48 3.70 -7.40 8.37
C GLY A 48 2.63 -6.31 8.26
N GLY A 49 1.47 -6.57 8.87
CA GLY A 49 0.40 -5.58 9.01
C GLY A 49 -0.49 -5.35 7.79
N SER A 50 -0.38 -6.17 6.74
CA SER A 50 -1.26 -6.09 5.56
C SER A 50 -1.51 -7.46 4.93
N PHE A 51 -2.61 -7.59 4.18
CA PHE A 51 -2.87 -8.83 3.43
C PHE A 51 -1.84 -9.06 2.30
N VAL A 52 -1.21 -8.01 1.76
CA VAL A 52 -0.12 -8.15 0.78
C VAL A 52 1.12 -8.76 1.45
N ALA A 53 1.43 -8.37 2.70
CA ALA A 53 2.48 -9.02 3.47
C ALA A 53 2.15 -10.49 3.75
N SER A 54 0.89 -10.80 4.06
CA SER A 54 0.43 -12.20 4.20
C SER A 54 0.58 -12.98 2.89
N ALA A 55 0.31 -12.35 1.74
CA ALA A 55 0.50 -12.97 0.42
C ALA A 55 1.95 -13.39 0.19
N HIS A 56 2.90 -12.50 0.47
CA HIS A 56 4.33 -12.80 0.41
C HIS A 56 4.70 -13.97 1.34
N LEU A 57 4.34 -13.87 2.62
CA LEU A 57 4.72 -14.87 3.63
C LEU A 57 4.09 -16.25 3.42
N ARG A 58 3.03 -16.34 2.64
CA ARG A 58 2.36 -17.58 2.23
C ARG A 58 2.76 -18.07 0.84
N GLY A 59 3.53 -17.29 0.08
CA GLY A 59 3.97 -17.65 -1.26
C GLY A 59 2.83 -17.81 -2.28
N VAL A 60 1.72 -17.08 -2.12
CA VAL A 60 0.52 -17.31 -2.95
C VAL A 60 0.70 -16.83 -4.40
N LEU A 61 1.49 -15.79 -4.63
CA LEU A 61 1.80 -15.34 -6.00
C LEU A 61 2.80 -16.26 -6.67
N GLU A 62 3.79 -16.76 -5.94
CA GLU A 62 4.74 -17.76 -6.43
C GLU A 62 4.00 -19.04 -6.86
N GLN A 63 3.01 -19.48 -6.09
CA GLN A 63 2.16 -20.62 -6.42
C GLN A 63 1.31 -20.35 -7.67
N GLU A 64 0.72 -19.17 -7.77
CA GLU A 64 -0.12 -18.75 -8.91
C GLU A 64 0.65 -18.80 -10.22
N PHE A 65 1.88 -18.28 -10.25
CA PHE A 65 2.66 -18.12 -11.47
C PHE A 65 3.63 -19.27 -11.76
N LYS A 66 3.71 -20.28 -10.88
CA LYS A 66 4.64 -21.41 -11.01
C LYS A 66 4.50 -22.16 -12.34
N LYS A 67 3.27 -22.41 -12.77
CA LYS A 67 2.99 -23.19 -14.00
C LYS A 67 3.39 -22.45 -15.27
N ASP A 68 3.40 -21.13 -15.23
CA ASP A 68 3.78 -20.28 -16.36
C ASP A 68 5.30 -20.02 -16.41
N GLY A 69 6.05 -20.48 -15.43
CA GLY A 69 7.49 -20.23 -15.32
C GLY A 69 7.82 -18.76 -15.02
N ILE A 70 6.86 -17.96 -14.53
CA ILE A 70 7.07 -16.57 -14.19
C ILE A 70 7.60 -16.48 -12.76
N ALA A 71 8.80 -15.91 -12.58
CA ALA A 71 9.38 -15.70 -11.26
C ALA A 71 8.70 -14.51 -10.56
N VAL A 72 8.37 -14.66 -9.27
CA VAL A 72 7.90 -13.55 -8.42
C VAL A 72 9.04 -13.10 -7.52
N LYS A 73 9.45 -11.84 -7.64
CA LYS A 73 10.53 -11.24 -6.85
C LYS A 73 9.97 -10.15 -5.93
N TRP A 74 10.05 -10.39 -4.63
CA TRP A 74 9.71 -9.40 -3.62
C TRP A 74 10.93 -8.56 -3.28
N LEU A 75 10.76 -7.24 -3.30
CA LEU A 75 11.82 -6.26 -3.07
C LEU A 75 11.53 -5.52 -1.77
N PHE A 76 12.52 -5.50 -0.89
CA PHE A 76 12.42 -4.90 0.44
C PHE A 76 13.47 -3.79 0.56
N PHE A 77 12.99 -2.55 0.63
CA PHE A 77 13.86 -1.38 0.71
C PHE A 77 13.84 -0.80 2.13
N PRO A 78 14.97 -0.86 2.89
CA PRO A 78 15.05 -0.24 4.22
C PRO A 78 14.71 1.26 4.21
N GLY A 79 15.00 1.97 3.11
CA GLY A 79 14.59 3.37 2.89
C GLY A 79 13.10 3.56 2.60
N ALA A 80 12.29 2.49 2.69
CA ALA A 80 10.83 2.47 2.51
C ALA A 80 10.34 3.10 1.20
N GLY A 81 9.33 3.97 1.27
CA GLY A 81 8.70 4.56 0.10
C GLY A 81 9.64 5.38 -0.80
N PRO A 82 10.49 6.26 -0.28
CA PRO A 82 11.49 6.97 -1.09
C PRO A 82 12.40 6.03 -1.90
N ALA A 83 12.93 4.97 -1.29
CA ALA A 83 13.76 3.99 -2.00
C ALA A 83 12.94 3.16 -3.02
N THR A 84 11.66 2.92 -2.77
CA THR A 84 10.74 2.33 -3.76
C THR A 84 10.60 3.23 -4.99
N ASN A 85 10.48 4.55 -4.80
CA ASN A 85 10.42 5.52 -5.91
C ASN A 85 11.71 5.52 -6.74
N GLU A 86 12.88 5.40 -6.11
CA GLU A 86 14.16 5.24 -6.80
C GLU A 86 14.20 3.94 -7.60
N GLY A 87 13.76 2.84 -6.99
CA GLY A 87 13.64 1.54 -7.67
C GLY A 87 12.71 1.60 -8.88
N LEU A 88 11.59 2.32 -8.76
CA LEU A 88 10.64 2.55 -9.85
C LEU A 88 11.24 3.40 -10.97
N ALA A 89 11.89 4.53 -10.62
CA ALA A 89 12.55 5.40 -11.60
C ALA A 89 13.63 4.67 -12.41
N ASN A 90 14.29 3.69 -11.79
CA ASN A 90 15.32 2.84 -12.40
C ASN A 90 14.75 1.56 -13.07
N GLY A 91 13.44 1.46 -13.24
CA GLY A 91 12.78 0.31 -13.88
C GLY A 91 12.94 -1.03 -13.15
N LYS A 92 13.20 -1.01 -11.84
CA LYS A 92 13.41 -2.21 -11.00
C LYS A 92 12.16 -2.72 -10.30
N VAL A 93 11.03 -2.01 -10.43
CA VAL A 93 9.77 -2.31 -9.72
C VAL A 93 8.62 -2.29 -10.73
N ASP A 94 7.77 -3.31 -10.70
CA ASP A 94 6.55 -3.39 -11.51
C ASP A 94 5.30 -3.05 -10.68
N PHE A 95 5.25 -3.56 -9.45
CA PHE A 95 4.17 -3.33 -8.48
C PHE A 95 4.73 -2.87 -7.14
N ALA A 96 3.94 -2.16 -6.35
CA ALA A 96 4.29 -1.90 -4.96
C ALA A 96 3.09 -1.77 -4.03
N LEU A 97 3.26 -2.27 -2.80
CA LEU A 97 2.53 -1.79 -1.64
C LEU A 97 3.17 -0.48 -1.17
N HIS A 98 2.44 0.61 -1.22
CA HIS A 98 3.01 1.94 -1.03
C HIS A 98 2.11 2.83 -0.18
N GLY A 99 2.71 3.63 0.69
CA GLY A 99 2.00 4.64 1.46
C GLY A 99 1.56 5.84 0.61
N ASP A 100 0.64 6.64 1.15
CA ASP A 100 0.08 7.83 0.50
C ASP A 100 1.16 8.85 0.08
N LEU A 101 1.95 9.37 1.02
CA LEU A 101 2.95 10.40 0.73
C LEU A 101 3.97 9.99 -0.35
N PRO A 102 4.70 8.86 -0.21
CA PRO A 102 5.69 8.52 -1.21
C PRO A 102 5.08 8.22 -2.59
N SER A 103 3.85 7.72 -2.66
CA SER A 103 3.14 7.56 -3.92
C SER A 103 2.83 8.90 -4.59
N LEU A 104 2.35 9.89 -3.80
CA LEU A 104 2.09 11.25 -4.27
C LEU A 104 3.38 11.94 -4.73
N VAL A 105 4.49 11.78 -3.96
CA VAL A 105 5.81 12.29 -4.34
C VAL A 105 6.26 11.68 -5.67
N GLY A 106 6.16 10.36 -5.82
CA GLY A 106 6.50 9.67 -7.05
C GLY A 106 5.71 10.22 -8.26
N ARG A 107 4.38 10.35 -8.13
CA ARG A 107 3.54 10.94 -9.18
C ARG A 107 3.93 12.38 -9.48
N SER A 108 4.18 13.20 -8.47
CA SER A 108 4.58 14.60 -8.64
C SER A 108 5.92 14.78 -9.36
N THR A 109 6.78 13.78 -9.34
CA THR A 109 8.06 13.74 -10.07
C THR A 109 7.94 13.11 -11.46
N GLY A 110 6.74 12.62 -11.83
CA GLY A 110 6.47 12.09 -13.16
C GLY A 110 6.48 10.56 -13.27
N LEU A 111 6.60 9.83 -12.14
CA LEU A 111 6.50 8.37 -12.14
C LEU A 111 5.09 7.94 -12.54
N LYS A 112 5.00 7.06 -13.52
CA LYS A 112 3.73 6.64 -14.13
C LYS A 112 3.25 5.32 -13.50
N THR A 113 2.20 5.42 -12.68
CA THR A 113 1.62 4.29 -11.93
C THR A 113 0.10 4.35 -11.97
N LYS A 114 -0.56 3.22 -11.75
CA LYS A 114 -2.01 3.10 -11.59
C LYS A 114 -2.32 2.42 -10.26
N VAL A 115 -3.19 3.03 -9.44
CA VAL A 115 -3.67 2.44 -8.18
C VAL A 115 -4.71 1.37 -8.49
N LEU A 116 -4.45 0.16 -8.01
CA LEU A 116 -5.27 -1.03 -8.28
C LEU A 116 -6.28 -1.31 -7.16
N PHE A 117 -5.85 -1.19 -5.90
CA PHE A 117 -6.71 -1.39 -4.73
C PHE A 117 -6.11 -0.74 -3.47
N SER A 118 -6.96 -0.55 -2.46
CA SER A 118 -6.59 -0.01 -1.16
C SER A 118 -6.01 -1.09 -0.25
N THR A 119 -5.13 -0.71 0.66
CA THR A 119 -4.69 -1.55 1.78
C THR A 119 -4.57 -0.71 3.04
N GLY A 120 -4.68 -1.35 4.21
CA GLY A 120 -4.35 -0.73 5.50
C GLY A 120 -5.11 0.56 5.81
N ARG A 121 -6.16 0.47 6.58
CA ARG A 121 -6.97 1.59 7.07
C ARG A 121 -7.49 1.30 8.48
N PHE A 122 -8.06 2.31 9.14
CA PHE A 122 -8.74 2.18 10.43
C PHE A 122 -7.88 1.67 11.59
N GLY A 123 -6.57 1.85 11.54
CA GLY A 123 -5.70 1.53 12.68
C GLY A 123 -5.62 2.67 13.69
N PRO A 124 -5.41 2.39 14.99
CA PRO A 124 -5.10 3.43 15.96
C PRO A 124 -3.71 4.02 15.70
N THR A 125 -3.56 5.30 16.04
CA THR A 125 -2.27 5.98 16.06
C THR A 125 -1.86 6.19 17.52
N TYR A 126 -0.66 5.74 17.88
CA TYR A 126 -0.14 5.91 19.23
C TYR A 126 1.03 6.89 19.23
N VAL A 127 0.99 7.85 20.17
CA VAL A 127 2.17 8.63 20.54
C VAL A 127 2.74 8.00 21.81
N VAL A 128 3.99 7.58 21.73
CA VAL A 128 4.68 6.82 22.78
C VAL A 128 5.87 7.64 23.27
N VAL A 129 6.09 7.62 24.60
CA VAL A 129 7.18 8.32 25.26
C VAL A 129 7.96 7.34 26.17
N PRO A 130 9.22 7.61 26.53
CA PRO A 130 9.97 6.82 27.49
C PRO A 130 9.21 6.67 28.82
N ALA A 131 9.39 5.56 29.54
CA ALA A 131 8.67 5.28 30.80
C ALA A 131 8.86 6.39 31.83
N GLY A 132 10.07 6.96 31.94
CA GLY A 132 10.41 8.05 32.88
C GLY A 132 9.96 9.45 32.40
N SER A 133 9.29 9.60 31.24
CA SER A 133 8.82 10.89 30.76
C SER A 133 7.80 11.51 31.70
N SER A 134 7.92 12.82 31.98
CA SER A 134 6.93 13.59 32.75
C SER A 134 5.73 14.07 31.92
N ALA A 135 5.76 13.87 30.58
CA ALA A 135 4.69 14.32 29.68
C ALA A 135 3.35 13.67 30.04
N LYS A 136 2.30 14.47 30.11
CA LYS A 136 0.89 14.06 30.36
C LYS A 136 -0.03 14.37 29.19
N SER A 137 0.41 15.25 28.25
CA SER A 137 -0.33 15.70 27.09
C SER A 137 0.59 15.91 25.90
N PHE A 138 0.02 16.09 24.70
CA PHE A 138 0.82 16.44 23.52
C PHE A 138 1.51 17.80 23.67
N ALA A 139 0.91 18.73 24.41
CA ALA A 139 1.48 20.07 24.67
C ALA A 139 2.83 19.99 25.39
N ASP A 140 3.04 18.99 26.25
CA ASP A 140 4.30 18.80 27.00
C ASP A 140 5.48 18.36 26.12
N LEU A 141 5.20 18.04 24.85
CA LEU A 141 6.22 17.66 23.86
C LEU A 141 6.83 18.87 23.16
N LYS A 142 6.37 20.11 23.43
CA LYS A 142 6.94 21.31 22.80
C LYS A 142 8.45 21.40 23.02
N GLY A 143 9.22 21.60 21.94
CA GLY A 143 10.69 21.63 21.96
C GLY A 143 11.38 20.28 22.14
N LYS A 144 10.62 19.19 22.28
CA LYS A 144 11.15 17.83 22.49
C LYS A 144 11.56 17.13 21.21
N LYS A 145 12.40 16.10 21.30
CA LYS A 145 12.83 15.25 20.19
C LYS A 145 11.72 14.27 19.84
N PHE A 146 11.12 14.45 18.66
CA PHE A 146 10.04 13.59 18.15
C PHE A 146 10.52 12.80 16.93
N SER A 147 10.46 11.47 17.00
CA SER A 147 10.89 10.61 15.89
C SER A 147 9.74 10.25 14.97
N ILE A 148 9.96 10.43 13.67
CA ILE A 148 9.11 9.95 12.58
C ILE A 148 9.99 9.40 11.45
N PHE A 149 9.42 8.60 10.56
CA PHE A 149 10.14 8.22 9.34
C PHE A 149 9.74 9.17 8.19
N LYS A 150 10.57 10.21 7.97
CA LYS A 150 10.31 11.24 6.96
C LYS A 150 10.21 10.64 5.55
N GLY A 151 9.36 11.24 4.71
CA GLY A 151 9.12 10.79 3.34
C GLY A 151 8.19 9.56 3.22
N THR A 152 7.73 9.00 4.33
CA THR A 152 6.78 7.88 4.34
C THR A 152 5.36 8.35 4.74
N ASN A 153 4.38 7.44 4.70
CA ASN A 153 3.02 7.73 5.19
C ASN A 153 3.00 8.15 6.68
N GLN A 154 3.99 7.77 7.47
CA GLN A 154 4.10 8.20 8.85
C GLN A 154 4.22 9.74 8.98
N GLN A 155 4.84 10.40 8.00
CA GLN A 155 4.91 11.88 7.98
C GLN A 155 3.53 12.52 7.79
N ILE A 156 2.64 11.93 6.97
CA ILE A 156 1.25 12.42 6.86
C ILE A 156 0.50 12.21 8.17
N VAL A 157 0.63 11.03 8.79
CA VAL A 157 0.04 10.77 10.11
C VAL A 157 0.53 11.79 11.13
N PHE A 158 1.82 12.06 11.18
CA PHE A 158 2.41 13.05 12.08
C PHE A 158 1.82 14.45 11.85
N ASN A 159 1.73 14.91 10.60
CA ASN A 159 1.13 16.21 10.29
C ASN A 159 -0.35 16.28 10.70
N ARG A 160 -1.12 15.20 10.57
CA ARG A 160 -2.49 15.09 11.06
C ARG A 160 -2.56 15.18 12.59
N VAL A 161 -1.62 14.53 13.29
CA VAL A 161 -1.50 14.64 14.75
C VAL A 161 -1.16 16.07 15.15
N LEU A 162 -0.18 16.70 14.50
CA LEU A 162 0.17 18.11 14.76
C LEU A 162 -1.05 19.02 14.60
N ALA A 163 -1.76 18.92 13.49
CA ALA A 163 -2.96 19.73 13.22
C ALA A 163 -4.04 19.51 14.27
N LYS A 164 -4.26 18.26 14.73
CA LYS A 164 -5.24 17.93 15.78
C LYS A 164 -4.96 18.62 17.10
N TYR A 165 -3.68 18.83 17.44
CA TYR A 165 -3.27 19.47 18.70
C TYR A 165 -2.80 20.91 18.54
N GLY A 166 -2.99 21.54 17.37
CA GLY A 166 -2.61 22.93 17.12
C GLY A 166 -1.10 23.18 17.05
N PHE A 167 -0.34 22.16 16.69
CA PHE A 167 1.12 22.22 16.56
C PHE A 167 1.54 22.32 15.10
N THR A 168 2.78 22.74 14.91
CA THR A 168 3.53 22.68 13.65
C THR A 168 4.82 21.87 13.86
N GLU A 169 5.49 21.47 12.77
CA GLU A 169 6.78 20.77 12.88
C GLU A 169 7.83 21.63 13.61
N ARG A 170 7.72 22.96 13.56
CA ARG A 170 8.64 23.89 14.22
C ARG A 170 8.56 23.87 15.75
N ASP A 171 7.44 23.39 16.29
CA ASP A 171 7.24 23.26 17.73
C ASP A 171 7.98 22.05 18.33
N LEU A 172 8.59 21.23 17.51
CA LEU A 172 9.28 19.99 17.90
C LEU A 172 10.68 19.91 17.25
N ARG A 173 11.56 19.09 17.83
CA ARG A 173 12.83 18.69 17.21
C ARG A 173 12.63 17.37 16.48
N VAL A 174 12.24 17.43 15.21
CA VAL A 174 11.87 16.22 14.45
C VAL A 174 13.11 15.50 13.95
N ILE A 175 13.23 14.21 14.33
CA ILE A 175 14.30 13.29 13.95
C ILE A 175 13.73 12.23 12.99
N SER A 176 14.44 11.91 11.92
CA SER A 176 14.04 10.85 10.98
C SER A 176 14.67 9.52 11.36
N GLN A 177 13.83 8.54 11.73
CA GLN A 177 14.24 7.17 12.04
C GLN A 177 13.19 6.20 11.52
N ASP A 178 13.62 5.01 11.08
CA ASP A 178 12.69 3.90 10.82
C ASP A 178 12.05 3.41 12.13
N ALA A 179 11.01 2.56 12.00
CA ALA A 179 10.23 2.12 13.15
C ALA A 179 11.04 1.35 14.19
N TYR A 180 12.05 0.58 13.78
CA TYR A 180 12.88 -0.22 14.73
C TYR A 180 13.88 0.67 15.44
N SER A 181 14.56 1.57 14.73
CA SER A 181 15.46 2.57 15.30
C SER A 181 14.74 3.48 16.30
N ALA A 182 13.52 3.95 15.96
CA ALA A 182 12.71 4.78 16.86
C ALA A 182 12.33 4.04 18.15
N ARG A 183 12.01 2.73 18.07
CA ARG A 183 11.70 1.91 19.26
C ARG A 183 12.91 1.73 20.17
N THR A 184 14.09 1.53 19.58
CA THR A 184 15.36 1.47 20.34
C THR A 184 15.63 2.80 21.01
N SER A 185 15.54 3.91 20.29
CA SER A 185 15.78 5.26 20.83
C SER A 185 14.78 5.68 21.92
N LEU A 186 13.53 5.19 21.86
CA LEU A 186 12.56 5.36 22.97
C LEU A 186 12.99 4.59 24.19
N ALA A 187 13.47 3.35 24.04
CA ALA A 187 13.88 2.51 25.15
C ALA A 187 15.15 3.03 25.84
N THR A 188 16.07 3.65 25.10
CA THR A 188 17.30 4.27 25.63
C THR A 188 17.11 5.71 26.12
N GLY A 189 15.98 6.36 25.77
CA GLY A 189 15.71 7.75 26.11
C GLY A 189 16.42 8.77 25.20
N ASP A 190 16.94 8.34 24.05
CA ASP A 190 17.60 9.23 23.08
C ASP A 190 16.60 10.16 22.36
N ILE A 191 15.32 9.79 22.34
CA ILE A 191 14.20 10.60 21.87
C ILE A 191 13.11 10.70 22.94
N ASP A 192 12.35 11.79 22.90
CA ASP A 192 11.30 12.07 23.88
C ASP A 192 9.94 11.49 23.46
N ALA A 193 9.69 11.30 22.16
CA ALA A 193 8.44 10.74 21.65
C ALA A 193 8.59 10.13 20.24
N ALA A 194 7.70 9.18 19.91
CA ALA A 194 7.56 8.65 18.54
C ALA A 194 6.11 8.19 18.26
N ILE A 195 5.77 8.08 17.00
CA ILE A 195 4.57 7.37 16.55
C ILE A 195 4.96 5.91 16.31
N THR A 196 4.52 5.01 17.19
CA THR A 196 4.80 3.55 17.09
C THR A 196 3.80 2.75 17.91
N SER A 197 3.74 1.42 17.70
CA SER A 197 3.00 0.53 18.59
C SER A 197 3.69 0.47 19.97
N PRO A 198 2.96 0.68 21.07
CA PRO A 198 3.55 0.76 22.40
C PRO A 198 3.72 -0.59 23.09
N PHE A 199 2.97 -1.62 22.73
CA PHE A 199 2.65 -2.73 23.63
C PHE A 199 3.85 -3.54 24.10
N SER A 200 4.77 -3.88 23.20
CA SER A 200 5.99 -4.59 23.57
C SER A 200 6.99 -3.72 24.36
N LEU A 201 6.97 -2.39 24.15
CA LEU A 201 7.80 -1.47 24.93
C LEU A 201 7.23 -1.26 26.33
N VAL A 202 5.90 -1.14 26.44
CA VAL A 202 5.18 -1.02 27.71
C VAL A 202 5.33 -2.29 28.56
N SER A 203 5.17 -3.48 27.95
CA SER A 203 5.35 -4.75 28.67
C SER A 203 6.77 -4.94 29.22
N ARG A 204 7.77 -4.31 28.61
CA ARG A 204 9.16 -4.28 29.08
C ARG A 204 9.45 -3.15 30.08
N GLY A 205 8.47 -2.29 30.40
CA GLY A 205 8.63 -1.16 31.30
C GLY A 205 9.52 -0.03 30.78
N VAL A 206 9.84 0.00 29.47
CA VAL A 206 10.77 0.99 28.88
C VAL A 206 10.07 2.19 28.24
N ALA A 207 8.76 2.11 28.02
CA ALA A 207 7.96 3.20 27.46
C ALA A 207 6.55 3.21 28.04
N LYS A 208 5.81 4.30 27.78
CA LYS A 208 4.38 4.42 28.07
C LYS A 208 3.65 5.09 26.91
N THR A 209 2.37 4.74 26.76
CA THR A 209 1.48 5.41 25.80
C THR A 209 1.12 6.79 26.36
N LEU A 210 1.48 7.85 25.63
CA LEU A 210 1.02 9.20 25.93
C LEU A 210 -0.38 9.43 25.37
N LEU A 211 -0.61 9.05 24.11
CA LEU A 211 -1.89 9.21 23.41
C LEU A 211 -2.23 7.97 22.58
N GLU A 212 -3.51 7.63 22.59
CA GLU A 212 -4.14 6.72 21.62
C GLU A 212 -5.19 7.50 20.83
N ILE A 213 -5.03 7.55 19.50
CA ILE A 213 -5.92 8.30 18.60
C ILE A 213 -6.63 7.26 17.71
N LYS A 214 -7.94 7.09 17.93
CA LYS A 214 -8.80 6.15 17.17
C LYS A 214 -9.55 6.82 16.01
N ASP A 215 -9.16 8.05 15.65
CA ASP A 215 -9.75 8.78 14.55
C ASP A 215 -9.27 8.17 13.21
N PRO A 216 -10.19 7.62 12.39
CA PRO A 216 -9.82 7.01 11.12
C PRO A 216 -9.15 8.00 10.15
N LYS A 217 -9.43 9.31 10.30
CA LYS A 217 -8.82 10.36 9.48
C LYS A 217 -7.36 10.62 9.84
N VAL A 218 -6.91 10.20 11.02
CA VAL A 218 -5.50 10.31 11.45
C VAL A 218 -4.71 9.06 11.04
N ALA A 219 -5.37 7.92 10.90
CA ALA A 219 -4.73 6.65 10.59
C ALA A 219 -3.93 6.69 9.27
N PRO A 220 -2.84 5.91 9.17
CA PRO A 220 -2.13 5.75 7.91
C PRO A 220 -3.01 5.06 6.86
N ILE A 221 -2.78 5.38 5.58
CA ILE A 221 -3.39 4.68 4.46
C ILE A 221 -2.29 4.25 3.49
N ALA A 222 -2.54 3.14 2.82
CA ALA A 222 -1.69 2.62 1.78
C ALA A 222 -2.54 2.03 0.64
N HIS A 223 -1.91 1.80 -0.48
CA HIS A 223 -2.53 1.17 -1.64
C HIS A 223 -1.50 0.34 -2.40
N PHE A 224 -2.00 -0.51 -3.27
CA PHE A 224 -1.19 -1.29 -4.20
C PHE A 224 -1.33 -0.71 -5.60
N TRP A 225 -0.21 -0.50 -6.28
CA TRP A 225 -0.18 0.06 -7.62
C TRP A 225 0.70 -0.78 -8.56
N VAL A 226 0.51 -0.55 -9.85
CA VAL A 226 1.31 -1.09 -10.95
C VAL A 226 1.91 0.04 -11.77
N THR A 227 3.05 -0.18 -12.43
CA THR A 227 3.57 0.74 -13.46
C THR A 227 2.67 0.71 -14.69
N GLU A 228 2.43 1.88 -15.31
CA GLU A 228 1.63 1.96 -16.54
C GLU A 228 2.24 1.15 -17.69
N SER A 229 3.57 1.02 -17.72
CA SER A 229 4.28 0.20 -18.72
C SER A 229 4.00 -1.28 -18.57
N PHE A 230 4.09 -1.81 -17.34
CA PHE A 230 3.81 -3.21 -17.06
C PHE A 230 2.33 -3.54 -17.30
N GLU A 231 1.42 -2.69 -16.82
CA GLU A 231 -0.02 -2.84 -17.00
C GLU A 231 -0.40 -2.89 -18.47
N LYS A 232 0.16 -2.00 -19.28
CA LYS A 232 -0.08 -1.95 -20.73
C LYS A 232 0.47 -3.19 -21.45
N GLN A 233 1.63 -3.68 -21.06
CA GLN A 233 2.29 -4.80 -21.71
C GLN A 233 1.72 -6.16 -21.26
N TYR A 234 1.31 -6.28 -20.00
CA TYR A 234 0.88 -7.54 -19.38
C TYR A 234 -0.45 -7.39 -18.62
N PRO A 235 -1.55 -6.98 -19.28
CA PRO A 235 -2.83 -6.74 -18.58
C PRO A 235 -3.41 -8.01 -17.95
N GLU A 236 -3.24 -9.18 -18.57
CA GLU A 236 -3.71 -10.46 -18.02
C GLU A 236 -2.92 -10.88 -16.78
N VAL A 237 -1.59 -10.71 -16.80
CA VAL A 237 -0.76 -10.96 -15.63
C VAL A 237 -1.11 -9.99 -14.51
N THR A 238 -1.37 -8.71 -14.83
CA THR A 238 -1.84 -7.70 -13.86
C THR A 238 -3.17 -8.13 -13.22
N GLN A 239 -4.13 -8.66 -14.03
CA GLN A 239 -5.40 -9.17 -13.49
C GLN A 239 -5.18 -10.34 -12.53
N ARG A 240 -4.35 -11.31 -12.90
CA ARG A 240 -4.05 -12.48 -12.05
C ARG A 240 -3.36 -12.09 -10.74
N VAL A 241 -2.42 -11.14 -10.79
CA VAL A 241 -1.80 -10.58 -9.56
C VAL A 241 -2.89 -9.99 -8.65
N VAL A 242 -3.79 -9.16 -9.20
CA VAL A 242 -4.87 -8.55 -8.42
C VAL A 242 -5.83 -9.62 -7.89
N THR A 243 -6.33 -10.54 -8.72
CA THR A 243 -7.27 -11.60 -8.28
C THR A 243 -6.67 -12.42 -7.14
N THR A 244 -5.38 -12.80 -7.22
CA THR A 244 -4.70 -13.57 -6.17
C THR A 244 -4.57 -12.76 -4.88
N LEU A 245 -4.24 -11.47 -4.96
CA LEU A 245 -4.15 -10.61 -3.78
C LEU A 245 -5.52 -10.28 -3.16
N ILE A 246 -6.58 -10.20 -3.95
CA ILE A 246 -7.96 -10.02 -3.42
C ILE A 246 -8.44 -11.30 -2.73
N LYS A 247 -8.12 -12.49 -3.26
CA LYS A 247 -8.36 -13.76 -2.55
C LYS A 247 -7.60 -13.81 -1.22
N GLN A 248 -6.37 -13.30 -1.18
CA GLN A 248 -5.62 -13.17 0.06
C GLN A 248 -6.23 -12.12 1.01
N ALA A 249 -6.80 -11.02 0.50
CA ALA A 249 -7.51 -10.05 1.32
C ALA A 249 -8.74 -10.67 2.00
N GLN A 250 -9.48 -11.53 1.29
CA GLN A 250 -10.57 -12.32 1.86
C GLN A 250 -10.07 -13.19 3.01
N TRP A 251 -9.03 -14.00 2.78
CA TRP A 251 -8.44 -14.84 3.83
C TRP A 251 -8.02 -14.02 5.05
N SER A 252 -7.41 -12.86 4.84
CA SER A 252 -6.98 -11.96 5.92
C SER A 252 -8.14 -11.27 6.65
N SER A 253 -9.33 -11.25 6.05
CA SER A 253 -10.55 -10.67 6.61
C SER A 253 -11.35 -11.67 7.48
N GLU A 254 -11.02 -12.96 7.42
CA GLU A 254 -11.70 -13.99 8.19
C GLU A 254 -11.17 -14.06 9.63
N GLU A 255 -12.07 -14.01 10.62
CA GLU A 255 -11.69 -14.07 12.05
C GLU A 255 -10.96 -15.37 12.42
N ALA A 256 -11.28 -16.48 11.77
CA ALA A 256 -10.57 -17.75 11.96
C ALA A 256 -9.06 -17.66 11.64
N ASN A 257 -8.65 -16.70 10.79
CA ASN A 257 -7.28 -16.54 10.38
C ASN A 257 -6.52 -15.45 11.18
N ARG A 258 -7.18 -14.76 12.13
CA ARG A 258 -6.64 -13.64 12.90
C ARG A 258 -5.30 -13.97 13.55
N VAL A 259 -5.25 -15.05 14.30
CA VAL A 259 -4.02 -15.45 15.02
C VAL A 259 -2.94 -15.93 14.05
N ALA A 260 -3.33 -16.66 13.01
CA ALA A 260 -2.40 -17.17 12.00
C ALA A 260 -1.68 -16.03 11.27
N GLN A 261 -2.42 -14.99 10.85
CA GLN A 261 -1.79 -13.85 10.18
C GLN A 261 -0.88 -13.04 11.11
N TYR A 262 -1.19 -12.88 12.40
CA TYR A 262 -0.30 -12.20 13.34
C TYR A 262 1.02 -12.95 13.53
N LYS A 263 0.98 -14.29 13.61
CA LYS A 263 2.17 -15.14 13.64
C LYS A 263 3.00 -15.01 12.36
N LEU A 264 2.36 -14.94 11.19
CA LEU A 264 3.06 -14.67 9.93
C LEU A 264 3.77 -13.30 9.99
N TRP A 265 3.05 -12.25 10.38
CA TRP A 265 3.60 -10.90 10.40
C TRP A 265 4.73 -10.72 11.41
N SER A 266 4.71 -11.43 12.54
CA SER A 266 5.76 -11.35 13.55
C SER A 266 7.13 -11.85 13.04
N GLN A 267 7.15 -12.59 11.93
CA GLN A 267 8.41 -12.97 11.26
C GLN A 267 9.22 -11.76 10.75
N SER A 268 8.60 -10.58 10.62
CA SER A 268 9.28 -9.32 10.29
C SER A 268 10.19 -8.80 11.41
N GLY A 269 10.07 -9.32 12.64
CA GLY A 269 10.75 -8.84 13.85
C GLY A 269 9.86 -7.98 14.76
N THR A 270 8.71 -7.50 14.27
CA THR A 270 7.73 -6.84 15.15
C THR A 270 7.13 -7.87 16.09
N PRO A 271 7.17 -7.65 17.42
CA PRO A 271 6.65 -8.59 18.40
C PRO A 271 5.16 -8.91 18.19
N LEU A 272 4.80 -10.17 18.40
CA LEU A 272 3.45 -10.67 18.22
C LEU A 272 2.41 -9.85 19.01
N VAL A 273 2.74 -9.45 20.22
CA VAL A 273 1.85 -8.66 21.10
C VAL A 273 1.50 -7.31 20.49
N ASP A 274 2.39 -6.70 19.71
CA ASP A 274 2.09 -5.42 19.04
C ASP A 274 1.02 -5.60 17.97
N TYR A 275 1.04 -6.70 17.20
CA TYR A 275 -0.04 -7.00 16.26
C TYR A 275 -1.33 -7.35 16.98
N GLN A 276 -1.28 -8.24 17.98
CA GLN A 276 -2.46 -8.64 18.75
C GLN A 276 -3.19 -7.42 19.32
N LYS A 277 -2.50 -6.55 20.03
CA LYS A 277 -3.10 -5.40 20.70
C LYS A 277 -3.49 -4.27 19.75
N THR A 278 -2.72 -4.01 18.69
CA THR A 278 -3.05 -2.98 17.69
C THR A 278 -4.29 -3.36 16.86
N TRP A 279 -4.57 -4.66 16.72
CA TRP A 279 -5.72 -5.15 15.95
C TRP A 279 -6.87 -5.64 16.83
N ASP A 280 -6.70 -5.63 18.16
CA ASP A 280 -7.71 -6.02 19.13
C ASP A 280 -8.94 -5.08 19.05
N GLY A 281 -10.15 -5.67 19.06
CA GLY A 281 -11.41 -4.92 18.94
C GLY A 281 -11.72 -4.34 17.55
N TRP A 282 -10.83 -4.51 16.57
CA TRP A 282 -11.08 -4.06 15.19
C TRP A 282 -11.66 -5.17 14.32
N ASN A 283 -12.65 -4.79 13.50
CA ASN A 283 -13.19 -5.71 12.49
C ASN A 283 -12.16 -5.95 11.38
N LEU A 284 -11.80 -7.21 11.13
CA LEU A 284 -10.80 -7.57 10.13
C LEU A 284 -11.25 -7.23 8.71
N LYS A 285 -12.54 -7.35 8.38
CA LYS A 285 -13.05 -6.98 7.06
C LYS A 285 -12.84 -5.48 6.78
N ASP A 286 -13.10 -4.63 7.78
CA ASP A 286 -12.93 -3.19 7.62
C ASP A 286 -11.46 -2.80 7.43
N ARG A 287 -10.54 -3.46 8.15
CA ARG A 287 -9.11 -3.17 8.05
C ARG A 287 -8.44 -3.77 6.83
N ASN A 288 -8.93 -4.89 6.31
CA ASN A 288 -8.38 -5.57 5.14
C ASN A 288 -9.17 -5.31 3.85
N THR A 289 -10.13 -4.38 3.84
CA THR A 289 -10.89 -4.06 2.64
C THR A 289 -9.99 -3.52 1.52
N PRO A 290 -10.09 -4.07 0.30
CA PRO A 290 -9.36 -3.59 -0.86
C PRO A 290 -10.07 -2.44 -1.61
N LEU A 291 -11.26 -2.03 -1.15
CA LEU A 291 -12.13 -1.12 -1.90
C LEU A 291 -11.51 0.27 -2.07
N LEU A 292 -11.68 0.83 -3.27
CA LEU A 292 -11.33 2.21 -3.62
C LEU A 292 -12.54 3.12 -3.40
N ASP A 293 -13.11 3.07 -2.18
CA ASP A 293 -14.31 3.79 -1.77
C ASP A 293 -14.04 5.29 -1.51
N GLU A 294 -15.07 6.02 -1.13
CA GLU A 294 -14.97 7.46 -0.85
C GLU A 294 -13.97 7.75 0.27
N PHE A 295 -13.90 6.89 1.30
CA PHE A 295 -12.93 7.07 2.38
C PHE A 295 -11.50 7.04 1.87
N HIS A 296 -11.14 6.01 1.08
CA HIS A 296 -9.80 5.91 0.51
C HIS A 296 -9.45 7.15 -0.32
N ARG A 297 -10.35 7.59 -1.20
CA ARG A 297 -10.14 8.77 -2.06
C ARG A 297 -9.96 10.04 -1.23
N SER A 298 -10.84 10.26 -0.24
CA SER A 298 -10.76 11.44 0.63
C SER A 298 -9.46 11.50 1.44
N GLN A 299 -8.93 10.33 1.86
CA GLN A 299 -7.66 10.27 2.57
C GLN A 299 -6.47 10.60 1.65
N ILE A 300 -6.49 10.17 0.39
CA ILE A 300 -5.47 10.53 -0.60
C ILE A 300 -5.53 12.04 -0.92
N ASP A 301 -6.71 12.60 -1.09
CA ASP A 301 -6.88 14.04 -1.33
C ASP A 301 -6.42 14.87 -0.12
N SER A 302 -6.73 14.41 1.10
CA SER A 302 -6.22 14.99 2.35
C SER A 302 -4.69 14.93 2.42
N ALA A 303 -4.10 13.78 2.09
CA ALA A 303 -2.64 13.62 2.06
C ALA A 303 -1.99 14.52 1.00
N LEU A 304 -2.60 14.67 -0.17
CA LEU A 304 -2.15 15.59 -1.22
C LEU A 304 -2.15 17.03 -0.73
N LYS A 305 -3.23 17.46 -0.07
CA LYS A 305 -3.31 18.81 0.51
C LYS A 305 -2.20 19.03 1.53
N ILE A 306 -2.02 18.11 2.48
CA ILE A 306 -0.95 18.18 3.50
C ILE A 306 0.43 18.24 2.84
N ALA A 307 0.67 17.40 1.82
CA ALA A 307 1.94 17.36 1.12
C ALA A 307 2.24 18.67 0.36
N LYS A 308 1.22 19.34 -0.20
CA LYS A 308 1.34 20.67 -0.81
C LYS A 308 1.65 21.74 0.24
N ASP A 309 0.87 21.81 1.30
CA ASP A 309 1.01 22.81 2.37
C ASP A 309 2.40 22.70 3.03
N ALA A 310 2.89 21.47 3.23
CA ALA A 310 4.21 21.19 3.77
C ALA A 310 5.34 21.24 2.74
N LYS A 311 5.08 21.62 1.47
CA LYS A 311 6.04 21.69 0.37
C LYS A 311 6.82 20.38 0.11
N LEU A 312 6.16 19.23 0.34
CA LEU A 312 6.74 17.90 0.14
C LEU A 312 6.63 17.41 -1.31
N ILE A 313 5.78 18.04 -2.11
CA ILE A 313 5.62 17.78 -3.55
C ILE A 313 5.90 19.03 -4.37
N ARG A 314 6.43 18.85 -5.58
CA ARG A 314 6.84 19.96 -6.47
C ARG A 314 5.81 20.33 -7.53
N ARG A 315 4.97 19.37 -7.94
CA ARG A 315 3.95 19.52 -8.98
C ARG A 315 2.63 18.98 -8.49
N ASP A 316 1.55 19.46 -9.08
CA ASP A 316 0.24 18.92 -8.81
C ASP A 316 0.12 17.47 -9.27
N VAL A 317 -0.69 16.70 -8.55
CA VAL A 317 -1.01 15.32 -8.84
C VAL A 317 -2.49 15.22 -9.13
N ASP A 318 -2.84 14.78 -10.34
CA ASP A 318 -4.21 14.41 -10.66
C ASP A 318 -4.51 13.04 -10.03
N THR A 319 -5.26 13.08 -8.92
CA THR A 319 -5.70 11.88 -8.22
C THR A 319 -6.89 11.21 -8.89
N LYS A 320 -7.65 11.91 -9.75
CA LYS A 320 -8.87 11.37 -10.36
C LYS A 320 -8.56 10.31 -11.42
N THR A 321 -7.55 10.53 -12.25
CA THR A 321 -7.13 9.61 -13.32
C THR A 321 -6.11 8.56 -12.88
N TRP A 322 -5.71 8.61 -11.61
CA TRP A 322 -4.68 7.71 -11.07
C TRP A 322 -5.17 6.28 -10.82
N TYR A 323 -6.47 6.12 -10.57
CA TYR A 323 -7.08 4.83 -10.24
C TYR A 323 -7.37 3.99 -11.48
N GLU A 324 -7.14 2.67 -11.38
CA GLU A 324 -7.53 1.68 -12.38
C GLU A 324 -8.39 0.59 -11.74
N PRO A 325 -9.68 0.89 -11.47
CA PRO A 325 -10.56 0.00 -10.72
C PRO A 325 -10.99 -1.26 -11.47
N LYS A 326 -10.76 -1.35 -12.78
CA LYS A 326 -11.22 -2.50 -13.60
C LYS A 326 -10.71 -3.83 -13.05
N TYR A 327 -9.43 -3.89 -12.64
CA TYR A 327 -8.81 -5.11 -12.13
C TYR A 327 -9.42 -5.55 -10.80
N LEU A 328 -9.66 -4.60 -9.88
CA LEU A 328 -10.37 -4.89 -8.63
C LEU A 328 -11.79 -5.37 -8.88
N ASN A 329 -12.54 -4.66 -9.73
CA ASN A 329 -13.93 -5.00 -10.03
C ASN A 329 -14.05 -6.38 -10.68
N ASN A 330 -13.16 -6.71 -11.62
CA ASN A 330 -13.09 -8.04 -12.22
C ASN A 330 -12.78 -9.12 -11.19
N ALA A 331 -11.78 -8.90 -10.32
CA ALA A 331 -11.43 -9.84 -9.26
C ALA A 331 -12.59 -10.07 -8.29
N LEU A 332 -13.27 -9.00 -7.87
CA LEU A 332 -14.45 -9.12 -6.99
C LEU A 332 -15.57 -9.93 -7.64
N LYS A 333 -15.81 -9.72 -8.95
CA LYS A 333 -16.81 -10.47 -9.71
C LYS A 333 -16.42 -11.94 -9.86
N GLU A 334 -15.20 -12.23 -10.27
CA GLU A 334 -14.66 -13.58 -10.45
C GLU A 334 -14.75 -14.41 -9.16
N LEU A 335 -14.45 -13.78 -8.02
CA LEU A 335 -14.45 -14.41 -6.71
C LEU A 335 -15.81 -14.38 -5.99
N ASN A 336 -16.86 -13.79 -6.59
CA ASN A 336 -18.18 -13.56 -5.97
C ASN A 336 -18.08 -12.75 -4.65
N LEU A 337 -17.22 -11.70 -4.62
CA LEU A 337 -16.92 -10.88 -3.44
C LEU A 337 -17.46 -9.45 -3.52
N GLN A 338 -18.36 -9.11 -4.48
CA GLN A 338 -18.81 -7.73 -4.73
C GLN A 338 -19.41 -7.06 -3.49
N ASN A 339 -20.05 -7.83 -2.60
CA ASN A 339 -20.69 -7.36 -1.37
C ASN A 339 -20.00 -7.90 -0.10
N TYR A 340 -18.81 -8.46 -0.20
CA TYR A 340 -18.10 -9.06 0.93
C TYR A 340 -17.57 -8.00 1.91
N TRP A 341 -17.03 -6.88 1.39
CA TRP A 341 -16.58 -5.72 2.16
C TRP A 341 -17.59 -4.59 2.03
N ARG A 342 -17.90 -3.94 3.16
CA ARG A 342 -18.74 -2.74 3.15
C ARG A 342 -17.94 -1.53 2.66
N GLN A 343 -18.63 -0.58 2.04
CA GLN A 343 -18.06 0.70 1.64
C GLN A 343 -18.14 1.70 2.79
N PHE A 344 -17.28 2.70 2.74
CA PHE A 344 -17.24 3.79 3.70
C PHE A 344 -17.36 5.14 2.98
N ASN A 345 -18.08 6.08 3.61
CA ASN A 345 -18.15 7.46 3.15
C ASN A 345 -16.84 8.21 3.45
N ALA A 346 -16.70 9.46 2.97
CA ALA A 346 -15.50 10.27 3.14
C ALA A 346 -15.10 10.52 4.62
N ASN A 347 -16.02 10.32 5.56
CA ASN A 347 -15.76 10.45 6.99
C ASN A 347 -15.35 9.13 7.67
N GLY A 348 -15.29 8.01 6.93
CA GLY A 348 -14.97 6.70 7.47
C GLY A 348 -16.14 6.01 8.18
N GLN A 349 -17.38 6.44 7.92
CA GLN A 349 -18.58 5.79 8.41
C GLN A 349 -19.08 4.77 7.38
N PRO A 350 -19.56 3.60 7.80
CA PRO A 350 -20.15 2.62 6.89
C PRO A 350 -21.31 3.22 6.08
N LYS A 351 -21.43 2.78 4.82
CA LYS A 351 -22.58 3.04 3.95
C LYS A 351 -23.59 1.93 4.03
#